data_92882addf26cdd194a5f4a359f536d57
#
_entry.id   92882addf26cdd194a5f4a359f536d57
#
_cell.length_a   1.000
_cell.length_b   1.000
_cell.length_c   1.000
_cell.angle_alpha   90.00
_cell.angle_beta   90.00
_cell.angle_gamma   90.00
#
_symmetry.space_group_name_H-M   'P 1'
#
loop_
_entity.id
_entity.type
_entity.pdbx_description
1 polymer ?
#
loop_
_entity_poly.entity_id
_entity_poly.type
_entity_poly.pdbx_seq_one_letter_code
_entity_poly.pdbx_strand_id
1 'polypeptide(L)' 'MNMREFAREVTKKEGGKVNLSIAQVSEVIRLTMQGLAEMDDYDIINQINKYRD' A
#
# COMPACT_ATOMS: atom_id res chain seq x y z
N MET A 1 12.07 5.66 -3.67
CA MET A 1 11.38 4.37 -4.02
C MET A 1 10.21 4.66 -4.93
N ASN A 2 10.13 3.98 -6.06
CA ASN A 2 8.98 4.12 -6.95
C ASN A 2 7.87 3.14 -6.54
N MET A 3 6.70 3.27 -7.14
CA MET A 3 5.54 2.46 -6.79
C MET A 3 5.78 0.97 -7.04
N ARG A 4 6.53 0.62 -8.08
CA ARG A 4 6.83 -0.77 -8.42
C ARG A 4 7.71 -1.41 -7.34
N GLU A 5 8.73 -0.70 -6.88
CA GLU A 5 9.60 -1.16 -5.80
C GLU A 5 8.82 -1.32 -4.51
N PHE A 6 7.94 -0.37 -4.22
CA PHE A 6 7.08 -0.43 -3.05
C PHE A 6 6.18 -1.67 -3.10
N ALA A 7 5.55 -1.93 -4.24
CA ALA A 7 4.71 -3.11 -4.41
C ALA A 7 5.48 -4.40 -4.20
N ARG A 8 6.74 -4.45 -4.68
CA ARG A 8 7.61 -5.61 -4.48
C ARG A 8 7.89 -5.84 -3.00
N GLU A 9 8.18 -4.77 -2.26
CA GLU A 9 8.42 -4.88 -0.82
C GLU A 9 7.18 -5.35 -0.06
N VAL A 10 6.01 -4.84 -0.42
CA VAL A 10 4.75 -5.25 0.19
C VAL A 10 4.49 -6.74 -0.10
N THR A 11 4.75 -7.18 -1.32
CA THR A 11 4.57 -8.58 -1.70
C THR A 11 5.47 -9.49 -0.88
N LYS A 12 6.73 -9.08 -0.65
CA LYS A 12 7.66 -9.84 0.20
C LYS A 12 7.17 -9.92 1.63
N LYS A 13 6.69 -8.81 2.18
CA LYS A 13 6.20 -8.75 3.57
C LYS A 13 4.94 -9.60 3.76
N GLU A 14 4.12 -9.71 2.74
CA GLU A 14 2.94 -10.56 2.77
C GLU A 14 3.34 -12.03 2.94
N GLY A 15 4.51 -12.40 2.43
CA GLY A 15 5.12 -13.69 2.73
C GLY A 15 4.49 -14.89 2.05
N GLY A 16 3.73 -14.67 0.99
CA GLY A 16 3.13 -15.77 0.22
C GLY A 16 1.94 -16.44 0.89
N LYS A 17 1.36 -15.85 1.91
CA LYS A 17 0.17 -16.37 2.58
C LYS A 17 -1.03 -16.42 1.65
N VAL A 18 -1.09 -15.44 0.75
CA VAL A 18 -2.05 -15.42 -0.34
C VAL A 18 -1.22 -15.34 -1.62
N ASN A 19 -1.53 -16.13 -2.60
CA ASN A 19 -0.73 -16.22 -3.81
C ASN A 19 -0.99 -14.99 -4.71
N LEU A 20 -0.41 -13.86 -4.34
CA LEU A 20 -0.57 -12.60 -5.05
C LEU A 20 0.65 -12.33 -5.93
N SER A 21 0.42 -11.88 -7.16
CA SER A 21 1.49 -11.40 -8.02
C SER A 21 1.82 -9.94 -7.69
N ILE A 22 3.02 -9.50 -8.10
CA ILE A 22 3.42 -8.10 -7.95
C ILE A 22 2.43 -7.18 -8.68
N ALA A 23 1.92 -7.62 -9.83
CA ALA A 23 0.95 -6.83 -10.59
C ALA A 23 -0.36 -6.64 -9.82
N GLN A 24 -0.84 -7.68 -9.15
CA GLN A 24 -2.05 -7.60 -8.33
C GLN A 24 -1.84 -6.67 -7.14
N VAL A 25 -0.69 -6.76 -6.47
CA VAL A 25 -0.35 -5.90 -5.35
C VAL A 25 -0.25 -4.44 -5.82
N SER A 26 0.39 -4.18 -6.96
CA SER A 26 0.49 -2.84 -7.55
C SER A 26 -0.89 -2.24 -7.81
N GLU A 27 -1.80 -3.04 -8.34
CA GLU A 27 -3.17 -2.60 -8.62
C GLU A 27 -3.89 -2.18 -7.33
N VAL A 28 -3.79 -3.01 -6.30
CA VAL A 28 -4.41 -2.71 -5.00
C VAL A 28 -3.81 -1.44 -4.39
N ILE A 29 -2.49 -1.30 -4.45
CA ILE A 29 -1.82 -0.11 -3.93
C ILE A 29 -2.29 1.13 -4.69
N ARG A 30 -2.37 1.06 -6.01
CA ARG A 30 -2.83 2.21 -6.82
C ARG A 30 -4.24 2.64 -6.41
N LEU A 31 -5.15 1.69 -6.27
CA LEU A 31 -6.52 1.97 -5.85
C LEU A 31 -6.58 2.52 -4.44
N THR A 32 -5.74 1.99 -3.54
CA THR A 32 -5.63 2.47 -2.17
C THR A 32 -5.15 3.93 -2.14
N MET A 33 -4.11 4.24 -2.93
CA MET A 33 -3.59 5.60 -2.99
C MET A 33 -4.61 6.58 -3.57
N GLN A 34 -5.37 6.15 -4.57
CA GLN A 34 -6.46 6.96 -5.11
C GLN A 34 -7.54 7.24 -4.07
N GLY A 35 -7.89 6.23 -3.27
CA GLY A 35 -8.83 6.40 -2.18
C GLY A 35 -8.32 7.35 -1.12
N LEU A 36 -7.04 7.21 -0.75
CA LEU A 36 -6.41 8.11 0.22
C LEU A 36 -6.35 9.55 -0.29
N ALA A 37 -6.14 9.74 -1.58
CA ALA A 37 -6.06 11.08 -2.18
C ALA A 37 -7.37 11.85 -2.09
N GLU A 38 -8.49 11.16 -1.88
CA GLU A 38 -9.80 11.79 -1.67
C GLU A 38 -10.05 12.16 -0.22
N MET A 39 -9.18 11.70 0.68
CA MET A 39 -9.30 11.98 2.11
C MET A 39 -8.61 13.29 2.44
N ASP A 40 -9.04 13.88 3.55
CA ASP A 40 -8.40 15.02 4.16
C ASP A 40 -6.99 14.63 4.64
N ASP A 41 -6.03 15.52 4.53
CA ASP A 41 -4.64 15.29 4.92
C ASP A 41 -4.51 14.80 6.36
N TYR A 42 -5.29 15.35 7.26
CA TYR A 42 -5.31 14.95 8.65
C TYR A 42 -5.69 13.48 8.81
N ASP A 43 -6.71 13.03 8.07
CA ASP A 43 -7.16 11.65 8.11
C ASP A 43 -6.11 10.69 7.52
N ILE A 44 -5.41 11.10 6.45
CA ILE A 44 -4.33 10.31 5.86
C ILE A 44 -3.22 10.10 6.88
N ILE A 45 -2.80 11.17 7.54
CA ILE A 45 -1.73 11.12 8.54
C ILE A 45 -2.15 10.23 9.71
N ASN A 46 -3.37 10.33 10.17
CA ASN A 46 -3.88 9.51 11.26
C ASN A 46 -3.88 8.02 10.91
N GLN A 47 -4.28 7.69 9.68
CA GLN A 47 -4.27 6.29 9.24
C GLN A 47 -2.85 5.73 9.21
N ILE A 48 -1.91 6.50 8.70
CA ILE A 48 -0.51 6.07 8.61
C ILE A 48 0.08 5.91 10.01
N ASN A 49 -0.21 6.84 10.91
CA ASN A 49 0.34 6.81 12.27
C ASN A 49 -0.10 5.58 13.05
N LYS A 50 -1.24 4.98 12.74
CA LYS A 50 -1.68 3.73 13.38
C LYS A 50 -0.71 2.57 13.13
N TYR A 51 0.07 2.64 12.06
CA TYR A 51 0.98 1.57 11.65
C TYR A 51 2.45 1.89 11.93
N ARG A 52 2.73 3.05 12.53
CA ARG A 52 4.09 3.40 12.93
C ARG A 52 4.36 2.86 14.33
N ASP A 53 5.55 2.37 14.50
CA ASP A 53 6.02 1.85 15.79
C ASP A 53 6.54 2.96 16.69
#